data_f666242c0e0a7913091e9ecf0c36b855
#
_entry.id   f666242c0e0a7913091e9ecf0c36b855
#
_cell.length_a   1.000
_cell.length_b   1.000
_cell.length_c   1.000
_cell.angle_alpha   90.00
_cell.angle_beta   90.00
_cell.angle_gamma   90.00
#
_symmetry.space_group_name_H-M   'P 1'
#
loop_
_entity.id
_entity.type
_entity.pdbx_description
1 polymer ?
#
loop_
_entity_poly.entity_id
_entity_poly.type
_entity_poly.pdbx_seq_one_letter_code
_entity_poly.pdbx_strand_id
1 'polypeptide(L)'
;MNADTLELARVGDPIALTRALVSTPSVNPQLEEGGSGEQETAALVAEWLDSWGLDTRITEISPNRFNVVGKLEGEGPTLLLNGHLDTVGVSGMTIPPFDAKIEGGRIWGRGSCDMKAGLAAILAATKRLTEEGPRPNLIVAMTADEEHASLGMYALADSSPSADLAIVTEPTRLAVMPAHKGFLWVRAVFMGRAAHGSRPDLGIDAIRHAALYVSALDDYGEQLTSRPAHPLLKHGSVHAGTIQGGSAASVYPDACEVVLERRTMPGERPEEVVQEFQRILDELSEREGDLSASLEQMLERPGTEVPEDSRLVQGLLKAGQEHGIPPAVEGMTAWVDAALLNEIGIPAVCYGPGDIAQAHSADEWVELAQIEKCADVLESFARDLVTQGA
;
A
#
# COMPACT_ATOMS: atom_id res chain seq x y z
N MET A 1 -13.78 23.87 -5.79
CA MET A 1 -14.25 23.72 -4.39
C MET A 1 -14.94 25.00 -3.95
N ASN A 2 -16.05 24.94 -3.18
CA ASN A 2 -16.74 26.14 -2.67
C ASN A 2 -16.17 26.57 -1.30
N ALA A 3 -16.40 27.87 -0.92
CA ALA A 3 -15.87 28.44 0.34
C ALA A 3 -16.40 27.70 1.58
N ASP A 4 -17.66 27.26 1.55
CA ASP A 4 -18.29 26.56 2.69
C ASP A 4 -17.60 25.22 2.98
N THR A 5 -17.20 24.47 1.94
CA THR A 5 -16.44 23.21 2.11
C THR A 5 -15.09 23.46 2.77
N LEU A 6 -14.37 24.54 2.40
CA LEU A 6 -13.09 24.88 3.01
C LEU A 6 -13.26 25.31 4.46
N GLU A 7 -14.30 26.03 4.79
CA GLU A 7 -14.58 26.45 6.15
C GLU A 7 -14.89 25.25 7.06
N LEU A 8 -15.71 24.31 6.61
CA LEU A 8 -16.00 23.07 7.31
C LEU A 8 -14.74 22.19 7.46
N ALA A 9 -13.89 22.10 6.43
CA ALA A 9 -12.62 21.37 6.52
C ALA A 9 -11.70 21.98 7.60
N ARG A 10 -11.63 23.30 7.72
CA ARG A 10 -10.81 24.00 8.73
C ARG A 10 -11.25 23.68 10.16
N VAL A 11 -12.51 23.37 10.39
CA VAL A 11 -13.00 22.94 11.71
C VAL A 11 -12.97 21.42 11.92
N GLY A 12 -12.41 20.67 10.97
CA GLY A 12 -12.17 19.24 11.10
C GLY A 12 -13.36 18.35 10.71
N ASP A 13 -14.30 18.84 9.89
CA ASP A 13 -15.36 18.00 9.33
C ASP A 13 -14.79 16.96 8.38
N PRO A 14 -14.93 15.64 8.65
CA PRO A 14 -14.27 14.59 7.88
C PRO A 14 -14.75 14.51 6.42
N ILE A 15 -16.01 14.84 6.16
CA ILE A 15 -16.58 14.84 4.81
C ILE A 15 -16.03 16.01 3.99
N ALA A 16 -15.99 17.19 4.60
CA ALA A 16 -15.43 18.38 3.96
C ALA A 16 -13.93 18.24 3.70
N LEU A 17 -13.17 17.64 4.65
CA LEU A 17 -11.76 17.30 4.48
C LEU A 17 -11.56 16.34 3.31
N THR A 18 -12.35 15.25 3.23
CA THR A 18 -12.28 14.30 2.11
C THR A 18 -12.54 14.99 0.78
N ARG A 19 -13.59 15.81 0.71
CA ARG A 19 -13.91 16.56 -0.52
C ARG A 19 -12.81 17.52 -0.92
N ALA A 20 -12.21 18.21 0.03
CA ALA A 20 -11.11 19.11 -0.21
C ALA A 20 -9.88 18.37 -0.77
N LEU A 21 -9.51 17.26 -0.15
CA LEU A 21 -8.39 16.42 -0.58
C LEU A 21 -8.63 15.82 -1.98
N VAL A 22 -9.81 15.25 -2.25
CA VAL A 22 -10.16 14.69 -3.56
C VAL A 22 -10.16 15.77 -4.65
N SER A 23 -10.66 16.97 -4.34
CA SER A 23 -10.67 18.09 -5.30
C SER A 23 -9.29 18.72 -5.54
N THR A 24 -8.28 18.32 -4.77
CA THR A 24 -6.89 18.74 -4.97
C THR A 24 -6.12 17.57 -5.61
N PRO A 25 -5.80 17.64 -6.92
CA PRO A 25 -5.11 16.56 -7.61
C PRO A 25 -3.74 16.28 -7.01
N SER A 26 -3.41 14.98 -6.87
CA SER A 26 -2.08 14.51 -6.42
C SER A 26 -1.67 13.24 -7.16
N VAL A 27 -1.94 13.20 -8.46
CA VAL A 27 -1.59 12.06 -9.33
C VAL A 27 -0.08 11.86 -9.34
N ASN A 28 0.36 10.63 -9.07
CA ASN A 28 1.75 10.25 -9.06
C ASN A 28 2.37 10.39 -10.47
N PRO A 29 3.39 11.24 -10.65
CA PRO A 29 3.96 11.54 -11.97
C PRO A 29 4.76 10.37 -12.57
N GLN A 30 5.06 9.32 -11.80
CA GLN A 30 5.69 8.10 -12.30
C GLN A 30 4.65 7.14 -12.89
N LEU A 31 3.38 7.27 -12.51
CA LEU A 31 2.29 6.41 -12.98
C LEU A 31 1.49 7.01 -14.13
N GLU A 32 1.48 8.35 -14.24
CA GLU A 32 0.82 9.04 -15.34
C GLU A 32 1.63 10.28 -15.77
N GLU A 33 1.93 10.39 -17.06
CA GLU A 33 2.66 11.53 -17.61
C GLU A 33 1.89 12.84 -17.35
N GLY A 34 2.55 13.83 -16.76
CA GLY A 34 1.94 15.09 -16.35
C GLY A 34 1.18 15.02 -15.03
N GLY A 35 1.34 13.92 -14.27
CA GLY A 35 0.82 13.82 -12.90
C GLY A 35 1.26 15.00 -12.04
N SER A 36 0.31 15.51 -11.20
CA SER A 36 0.48 16.75 -10.42
C SER A 36 1.53 16.64 -9.29
N GLY A 37 1.82 15.43 -8.83
CA GLY A 37 2.55 15.24 -7.57
C GLY A 37 1.78 15.73 -6.35
N GLU A 38 2.41 15.70 -5.17
CA GLU A 38 1.72 15.95 -3.90
C GLU A 38 1.77 17.40 -3.41
N GLN A 39 2.48 18.31 -4.10
CA GLN A 39 2.79 19.64 -3.58
C GLN A 39 1.58 20.43 -3.06
N GLU A 40 0.50 20.49 -3.87
CA GLU A 40 -0.70 21.25 -3.48
C GLU A 40 -1.45 20.58 -2.33
N THR A 41 -1.57 19.25 -2.35
CA THR A 41 -2.20 18.49 -1.28
C THR A 41 -1.39 18.58 0.02
N ALA A 42 -0.08 18.50 -0.06
CA ALA A 42 0.83 18.66 1.07
C ALA A 42 0.72 20.07 1.70
N ALA A 43 0.68 21.12 0.88
CA ALA A 43 0.50 22.48 1.35
C ALA A 43 -0.84 22.67 2.08
N LEU A 44 -1.92 22.11 1.53
CA LEU A 44 -3.26 22.18 2.12
C LEU A 44 -3.32 21.45 3.48
N VAL A 45 -2.76 20.25 3.57
CA VAL A 45 -2.69 19.48 4.82
C VAL A 45 -1.87 20.22 5.86
N ALA A 46 -0.71 20.76 5.47
CA ALA A 46 0.15 21.48 6.38
C ALA A 46 -0.50 22.77 6.91
N GLU A 47 -1.24 23.51 6.07
CA GLU A 47 -2.01 24.69 6.51
C GLU A 47 -3.01 24.31 7.61
N TRP A 48 -3.71 23.18 7.48
CA TRP A 48 -4.66 22.74 8.51
C TRP A 48 -3.94 22.34 9.80
N LEU A 49 -2.92 21.48 9.72
CA LEU A 49 -2.18 21.01 10.90
C LEU A 49 -1.54 22.17 11.68
N ASP A 50 -0.93 23.13 10.97
CA ASP A 50 -0.34 24.34 11.55
C ASP A 50 -1.41 25.21 12.22
N SER A 51 -2.54 25.44 11.53
CA SER A 51 -3.66 26.23 12.07
C SER A 51 -4.30 25.62 13.33
N TRP A 52 -4.17 24.30 13.51
CA TRP A 52 -4.62 23.57 14.71
C TRP A 52 -3.56 23.48 15.80
N GLY A 53 -2.38 24.05 15.58
CA GLY A 53 -1.30 24.19 16.57
C GLY A 53 -0.35 23.00 16.66
N LEU A 54 -0.26 22.16 15.61
CA LEU A 54 0.77 21.14 15.52
C LEU A 54 2.11 21.77 15.10
N ASP A 55 3.23 21.22 15.58
CA ASP A 55 4.55 21.48 15.01
C ASP A 55 4.65 20.78 13.66
N THR A 56 4.43 21.55 12.59
CA THR A 56 4.23 21.04 11.23
C THR A 56 5.43 21.29 10.35
N ARG A 57 5.84 20.25 9.62
CA ARG A 57 6.95 20.32 8.66
C ARG A 57 6.56 19.71 7.32
N ILE A 58 6.79 20.44 6.23
CA ILE A 58 6.77 19.93 4.85
C ILE A 58 8.22 19.63 4.45
N THR A 59 8.45 18.48 3.86
CA THR A 59 9.77 18.07 3.37
C THR A 59 9.66 17.59 1.93
N GLU A 60 10.38 18.21 1.02
CA GLU A 60 10.54 17.72 -0.35
C GLU A 60 11.50 16.52 -0.33
N ILE A 61 10.99 15.33 -0.69
CA ILE A 61 11.73 14.06 -0.67
C ILE A 61 12.44 13.84 -2.02
N SER A 62 11.79 14.25 -3.08
CA SER A 62 12.26 14.19 -4.46
C SER A 62 11.56 15.32 -5.23
N PRO A 63 12.01 15.71 -6.42
CA PRO A 63 11.37 16.79 -7.17
C PRO A 63 9.84 16.59 -7.28
N ASN A 64 9.08 17.55 -6.74
CA ASN A 64 7.62 17.56 -6.67
C ASN A 64 6.99 16.40 -5.85
N ARG A 65 7.74 15.79 -4.91
CA ARG A 65 7.28 14.74 -4.00
C ARG A 65 7.47 15.21 -2.55
N PHE A 66 6.38 15.29 -1.79
CA PHE A 66 6.40 15.99 -0.50
C PHE A 66 5.78 15.13 0.61
N ASN A 67 6.50 15.03 1.74
CA ASN A 67 5.92 14.57 3.00
C ASN A 67 5.45 15.75 3.84
N VAL A 68 4.40 15.51 4.63
CA VAL A 68 3.95 16.40 5.70
C VAL A 68 3.98 15.64 7.01
N VAL A 69 4.67 16.18 8.00
CA VAL A 69 4.70 15.61 9.35
C VAL A 69 4.29 16.68 10.35
N GLY A 70 3.21 16.46 11.08
CA GLY A 70 2.73 17.27 12.18
C GLY A 70 2.91 16.55 13.52
N LYS A 71 3.37 17.26 14.56
CA LYS A 71 3.52 16.71 15.91
C LYS A 71 2.66 17.47 16.88
N LEU A 72 1.96 16.74 17.77
CA LEU A 72 1.17 17.30 18.87
C LEU A 72 1.65 16.66 20.17
N GLU A 73 2.07 17.50 21.14
CA GLU A 73 2.44 17.03 22.46
C GLU A 73 1.20 16.57 23.24
N GLY A 74 1.36 15.48 23.96
CA GLY A 74 0.34 14.85 24.80
C GLY A 74 0.96 14.12 25.98
N GLU A 75 0.28 13.12 26.50
CA GLU A 75 0.71 12.32 27.65
C GLU A 75 0.83 10.83 27.25
N GLY A 76 1.79 10.12 27.86
CA GLY A 76 1.95 8.66 27.67
C GLY A 76 2.58 8.28 26.32
N PRO A 77 2.08 7.23 25.64
CA PRO A 77 2.69 6.71 24.43
C PRO A 77 2.55 7.68 23.24
N THR A 78 3.40 7.48 22.23
CA THR A 78 3.35 8.21 20.96
C THR A 78 2.62 7.37 19.91
N LEU A 79 1.49 7.86 19.42
CA LEU A 79 0.73 7.30 18.32
C LEU A 79 1.14 7.97 17.01
N LEU A 80 1.53 7.16 16.01
CA LEU A 80 1.75 7.62 14.64
C LEU A 80 0.53 7.28 13.79
N LEU A 81 -0.08 8.29 13.18
CA LEU A 81 -1.14 8.14 12.18
C LEU A 81 -0.56 8.45 10.81
N ASN A 82 -0.69 7.51 9.89
CA ASN A 82 -0.09 7.63 8.57
C ASN A 82 -1.09 7.35 7.44
N GLY A 83 -0.82 7.97 6.30
CA GLY A 83 -1.42 7.67 5.01
C GLY A 83 -0.69 8.42 3.90
N HIS A 84 -0.88 7.97 2.64
CA HIS A 84 -0.21 8.57 1.50
C HIS A 84 -1.02 9.69 0.85
N LEU A 85 -0.30 10.67 0.30
CA LEU A 85 -0.87 11.85 -0.36
C LEU A 85 -1.15 11.64 -1.84
N ASP A 86 -0.36 10.77 -2.50
CA ASP A 86 -0.46 10.52 -3.93
C ASP A 86 -1.65 9.63 -4.29
N THR A 87 -1.93 9.55 -5.56
CA THR A 87 -2.93 8.65 -6.15
C THR A 87 -2.40 8.08 -7.45
N VAL A 88 -2.94 6.95 -7.88
CA VAL A 88 -2.75 6.48 -9.25
C VAL A 88 -3.34 7.45 -10.27
N GLY A 89 -3.08 7.18 -11.55
CA GLY A 89 -3.56 7.98 -12.68
C GLY A 89 -5.07 8.04 -12.81
N VAL A 90 -5.53 8.96 -13.66
CA VAL A 90 -6.95 9.20 -13.96
C VAL A 90 -7.34 8.71 -15.36
N SER A 91 -6.38 8.24 -16.13
CA SER A 91 -6.63 7.66 -17.46
C SER A 91 -7.59 6.49 -17.36
N GLY A 92 -8.65 6.49 -18.16
CA GLY A 92 -9.70 5.47 -18.16
C GLY A 92 -10.80 5.64 -17.11
N MET A 93 -10.78 6.69 -16.30
CA MET A 93 -11.90 6.98 -15.40
C MET A 93 -13.18 7.32 -16.19
N THR A 94 -14.32 6.84 -15.69
CA THR A 94 -15.66 7.05 -16.29
C THR A 94 -16.43 8.18 -15.62
N ILE A 95 -15.89 8.75 -14.55
CA ILE A 95 -16.44 9.87 -13.78
C ILE A 95 -15.42 11.02 -13.75
N PRO A 96 -15.87 12.28 -13.49
CA PRO A 96 -14.95 13.38 -13.24
C PRO A 96 -14.06 13.10 -12.03
N PRO A 97 -12.73 13.00 -12.20
CA PRO A 97 -11.84 12.46 -11.16
C PRO A 97 -11.73 13.33 -9.91
N PHE A 98 -11.92 14.65 -10.02
CA PHE A 98 -11.64 15.59 -8.94
C PHE A 98 -12.86 16.46 -8.54
N ASP A 99 -14.06 16.08 -8.96
CA ASP A 99 -15.30 16.80 -8.58
C ASP A 99 -15.68 16.57 -7.11
N ALA A 100 -15.21 15.49 -6.51
CA ALA A 100 -15.58 15.08 -5.14
C ALA A 100 -17.11 15.11 -4.92
N LYS A 101 -17.85 14.59 -5.92
CA LYS A 101 -19.32 14.59 -5.93
C LYS A 101 -19.85 13.72 -4.79
N ILE A 102 -20.79 14.28 -4.01
CA ILE A 102 -21.58 13.48 -3.07
C ILE A 102 -22.87 13.01 -3.75
N GLU A 103 -23.06 11.70 -3.83
CA GLU A 103 -24.26 11.08 -4.36
C GLU A 103 -24.48 9.69 -3.75
N GLY A 104 -25.71 9.38 -3.36
CA GLY A 104 -26.07 8.08 -2.80
C GLY A 104 -25.36 7.72 -1.50
N GLY A 105 -24.99 8.71 -0.67
CA GLY A 105 -24.26 8.50 0.57
C GLY A 105 -22.76 8.23 0.38
N ARG A 106 -22.20 8.57 -0.78
CA ARG A 106 -20.82 8.33 -1.20
C ARG A 106 -20.15 9.59 -1.71
N ILE A 107 -18.82 9.65 -1.58
CA ILE A 107 -17.97 10.61 -2.29
C ILE A 107 -17.32 9.87 -3.46
N TRP A 108 -17.44 10.45 -4.66
CA TRP A 108 -16.93 9.91 -5.90
C TRP A 108 -15.73 10.72 -6.38
N GLY A 109 -14.65 10.05 -6.79
CA GLY A 109 -13.46 10.67 -7.36
C GLY A 109 -12.18 9.87 -7.09
N ARG A 110 -11.13 10.14 -7.84
CA ARG A 110 -9.81 9.52 -7.68
C ARG A 110 -9.24 9.85 -6.30
N GLY A 111 -8.74 8.82 -5.62
CA GLY A 111 -8.21 8.92 -4.27
C GLY A 111 -9.30 9.01 -3.19
N SER A 112 -10.59 8.99 -3.54
CA SER A 112 -11.65 9.05 -2.53
C SER A 112 -11.63 7.84 -1.60
N CYS A 113 -11.29 6.67 -2.11
CA CYS A 113 -11.12 5.44 -1.36
C CYS A 113 -9.65 5.22 -0.97
N ASP A 114 -8.73 5.43 -1.91
CA ASP A 114 -7.31 5.14 -1.80
C ASP A 114 -6.46 6.40 -1.97
N MET A 115 -6.01 7.07 -0.81
CA MET A 115 -6.59 6.86 0.52
C MET A 115 -6.97 8.19 1.20
N LYS A 116 -7.44 9.19 0.40
CA LYS A 116 -7.75 10.55 0.91
C LYS A 116 -8.88 10.56 1.95
N ALA A 117 -9.82 9.58 1.94
CA ALA A 117 -10.78 9.42 3.02
C ALA A 117 -10.11 8.99 4.33
N GLY A 118 -9.08 8.13 4.25
CA GLY A 118 -8.24 7.78 5.39
C GLY A 118 -7.49 8.99 5.94
N LEU A 119 -6.88 9.80 5.06
CA LEU A 119 -6.23 11.07 5.45
C LEU A 119 -7.21 12.01 6.14
N ALA A 120 -8.43 12.14 5.60
CA ALA A 120 -9.47 12.99 6.19
C ALA A 120 -9.90 12.50 7.58
N ALA A 121 -9.99 11.18 7.79
CA ALA A 121 -10.28 10.60 9.09
C ALA A 121 -9.16 10.89 10.12
N ILE A 122 -7.89 10.76 9.72
CA ILE A 122 -6.73 11.15 10.53
C ILE A 122 -6.84 12.64 10.91
N LEU A 123 -7.05 13.50 9.92
CA LEU A 123 -7.12 14.96 10.14
C LEU A 123 -8.28 15.34 11.07
N ALA A 124 -9.47 14.74 10.88
CA ALA A 124 -10.62 14.99 11.73
C ALA A 124 -10.36 14.53 13.18
N ALA A 125 -9.85 13.32 13.38
CA ALA A 125 -9.46 12.84 14.71
C ALA A 125 -8.38 13.72 15.34
N THR A 126 -7.36 14.12 14.58
CA THR A 126 -6.30 15.03 15.03
C THR A 126 -6.87 16.36 15.49
N LYS A 127 -7.76 16.98 14.70
CA LYS A 127 -8.41 18.25 15.10
C LYS A 127 -9.15 18.13 16.42
N ARG A 128 -9.92 17.05 16.60
CA ARG A 128 -10.65 16.79 17.87
C ARG A 128 -9.69 16.54 19.04
N LEU A 129 -8.54 15.92 18.82
CA LEU A 129 -7.49 15.72 19.81
C LEU A 129 -6.74 17.01 20.19
N THR A 130 -6.81 18.07 19.39
CA THR A 130 -6.31 19.39 19.80
C THR A 130 -7.21 20.09 20.83
N GLU A 131 -8.45 19.64 20.99
CA GLU A 131 -9.40 20.17 21.95
C GLU A 131 -9.16 19.58 23.35
N GLU A 132 -9.93 20.01 24.37
CA GLU A 132 -9.77 19.55 25.74
C GLU A 132 -9.97 18.03 25.90
N GLY A 133 -9.17 17.43 26.76
CA GLY A 133 -9.24 16.01 27.11
C GLY A 133 -7.90 15.28 27.02
N PRO A 134 -7.84 14.03 27.50
CA PRO A 134 -6.62 13.22 27.42
C PRO A 134 -6.25 12.94 25.96
N ARG A 135 -4.98 13.06 25.64
CA ARG A 135 -4.43 12.70 24.31
C ARG A 135 -3.01 12.16 24.44
N PRO A 136 -2.62 11.19 23.60
CA PRO A 136 -1.26 10.72 23.55
C PRO A 136 -0.36 11.75 22.85
N ASN A 137 0.96 11.55 22.88
CA ASN A 137 1.82 12.19 21.91
C ASN A 137 1.40 11.71 20.52
N LEU A 138 1.27 12.63 19.56
CA LEU A 138 0.79 12.30 18.22
C LEU A 138 1.79 12.71 17.17
N ILE A 139 2.04 11.80 16.22
CA ILE A 139 2.72 12.08 14.96
C ILE A 139 1.71 11.82 13.84
N VAL A 140 1.36 12.85 13.08
CA VAL A 140 0.58 12.75 11.85
C VAL A 140 1.56 12.82 10.69
N ALA A 141 1.71 11.73 9.96
CA ALA A 141 2.64 11.62 8.84
C ALA A 141 1.87 11.33 7.54
N MET A 142 1.84 12.28 6.64
CA MET A 142 1.28 12.14 5.31
C MET A 142 2.45 11.99 4.32
N THR A 143 2.55 10.83 3.68
CA THR A 143 3.72 10.43 2.90
C THR A 143 3.47 10.49 1.39
N ALA A 144 4.54 10.64 0.63
CA ALA A 144 4.51 10.68 -0.83
C ALA A 144 4.87 9.32 -1.42
N ASP A 145 4.38 9.06 -2.65
CA ASP A 145 4.89 8.00 -3.53
C ASP A 145 4.60 6.56 -3.09
N GLU A 146 3.57 6.34 -2.28
CA GLU A 146 3.19 4.97 -1.88
C GLU A 146 2.85 4.12 -3.11
N GLU A 147 2.07 4.68 -4.01
CA GLU A 147 1.55 4.04 -5.22
C GLU A 147 2.64 3.60 -6.24
N HIS A 148 3.90 3.99 -6.02
CA HIS A 148 4.99 3.61 -6.92
C HIS A 148 6.21 3.03 -6.20
N ALA A 149 6.88 3.80 -5.33
CA ALA A 149 8.15 3.38 -4.73
C ALA A 149 8.28 3.69 -3.24
N SER A 150 7.23 4.21 -2.59
CA SER A 150 7.19 4.55 -1.16
C SER A 150 8.31 5.49 -0.68
N LEU A 151 8.79 6.39 -1.56
CA LEU A 151 9.91 7.29 -1.23
C LEU A 151 9.65 8.08 0.05
N GLY A 152 8.40 8.51 0.25
CA GLY A 152 8.00 9.27 1.43
C GLY A 152 8.09 8.45 2.71
N MET A 153 7.65 7.20 2.68
CA MET A 153 7.71 6.33 3.85
C MET A 153 9.15 5.91 4.17
N TYR A 154 10.00 5.64 3.16
CA TYR A 154 11.42 5.41 3.39
C TYR A 154 12.08 6.60 4.07
N ALA A 155 11.82 7.83 3.59
CA ALA A 155 12.35 9.04 4.22
C ALA A 155 11.83 9.25 5.66
N LEU A 156 10.59 8.88 5.93
CA LEU A 156 10.03 8.88 7.28
C LEU A 156 10.73 7.85 8.16
N ALA A 157 10.88 6.60 7.70
CA ALA A 157 11.55 5.52 8.42
C ALA A 157 13.01 5.87 8.73
N ASP A 158 13.74 6.40 7.76
CA ASP A 158 15.14 6.86 7.91
C ASP A 158 15.28 7.97 8.96
N SER A 159 14.24 8.79 9.15
CA SER A 159 14.21 9.80 10.21
C SER A 159 14.08 9.21 11.62
N SER A 160 13.84 7.91 11.72
CA SER A 160 13.64 7.16 12.97
C SER A 160 12.60 7.82 13.88
N PRO A 161 11.34 7.93 13.48
CA PRO A 161 10.30 8.56 14.27
C PRO A 161 10.14 7.80 15.60
N SER A 162 10.12 8.55 16.71
CA SER A 162 9.90 7.96 18.03
C SER A 162 8.41 7.74 18.25
N ALA A 163 7.89 6.61 17.78
CA ALA A 163 6.50 6.20 17.98
C ALA A 163 6.45 4.81 18.61
N ASP A 164 5.46 4.59 19.48
CA ASP A 164 5.25 3.31 20.17
C ASP A 164 4.34 2.37 19.36
N LEU A 165 3.49 2.94 18.50
CA LEU A 165 2.56 2.21 17.64
C LEU A 165 2.07 3.10 16.49
N ALA A 166 1.60 2.50 15.42
CA ALA A 166 1.14 3.22 14.24
C ALA A 166 -0.15 2.64 13.65
N ILE A 167 -0.94 3.50 13.01
CA ILE A 167 -2.11 3.13 12.20
C ILE A 167 -1.92 3.75 10.82
N VAL A 168 -2.00 2.92 9.78
CA VAL A 168 -2.03 3.32 8.37
C VAL A 168 -3.46 3.22 7.88
N THR A 169 -4.04 4.32 7.37
CA THR A 169 -5.48 4.38 7.11
C THR A 169 -5.88 3.94 5.70
N GLU A 170 -5.30 2.83 5.24
CA GLU A 170 -5.67 2.14 4.01
C GLU A 170 -7.14 1.66 4.01
N PRO A 171 -7.77 1.46 2.84
CA PRO A 171 -9.17 1.04 2.74
C PRO A 171 -9.38 -0.40 3.24
N THR A 172 -9.85 -0.55 4.48
CA THR A 172 -10.07 -1.84 5.16
C THR A 172 -11.53 -2.14 5.49
N ARG A 173 -12.47 -1.33 5.05
CA ARG A 173 -13.90 -1.40 5.46
C ARG A 173 -14.10 -1.29 6.98
N LEU A 174 -13.19 -0.61 7.67
CA LEU A 174 -13.13 -0.51 9.13
C LEU A 174 -12.87 -1.85 9.84
N ALA A 175 -12.31 -2.84 9.13
CA ALA A 175 -11.69 -4.01 9.76
C ALA A 175 -10.27 -3.68 10.21
N VAL A 176 -9.83 -4.24 11.32
CA VAL A 176 -8.42 -4.15 11.74
C VAL A 176 -7.63 -5.18 10.92
N MET A 177 -6.66 -4.71 10.15
CA MET A 177 -5.79 -5.58 9.34
C MET A 177 -4.36 -5.57 9.89
N PRO A 178 -4.04 -6.50 10.80
CA PRO A 178 -2.73 -6.56 11.44
C PRO A 178 -1.67 -7.26 10.59
N ALA A 179 -2.06 -7.91 9.50
CA ALA A 179 -1.14 -8.64 8.64
C ALA A 179 -1.39 -8.33 7.16
N HIS A 180 -0.32 -8.19 6.40
CA HIS A 180 -0.40 -8.09 4.94
C HIS A 180 0.71 -8.88 4.24
N LYS A 181 0.44 -9.25 2.97
CA LYS A 181 1.42 -9.96 2.15
C LYS A 181 2.54 -9.02 1.71
N GLY A 182 3.72 -9.62 1.56
CA GLY A 182 4.80 -9.02 0.81
C GLY A 182 4.77 -9.44 -0.66
N PHE A 183 5.80 -9.02 -1.40
CA PHE A 183 6.06 -9.52 -2.73
C PHE A 183 7.54 -9.52 -3.08
N LEU A 184 7.88 -10.37 -4.02
CA LEU A 184 9.21 -10.48 -4.61
C LEU A 184 9.07 -10.52 -6.13
N TRP A 185 9.80 -9.66 -6.83
CA TRP A 185 9.93 -9.73 -8.29
C TRP A 185 11.26 -10.35 -8.67
N VAL A 186 11.19 -11.35 -9.56
CA VAL A 186 12.35 -12.06 -10.07
C VAL A 186 12.33 -12.06 -11.60
N ARG A 187 13.42 -11.64 -12.18
CA ARG A 187 13.66 -11.69 -13.62
C ARG A 187 14.37 -13.01 -13.96
N ALA A 188 13.77 -13.82 -14.84
CA ALA A 188 14.36 -15.01 -15.40
C ALA A 188 14.75 -14.73 -16.87
N VAL A 189 16.02 -14.88 -17.20
CA VAL A 189 16.54 -14.66 -18.56
C VAL A 189 16.97 -15.99 -19.14
N PHE A 190 16.27 -16.44 -20.19
CA PHE A 190 16.53 -17.68 -20.90
C PHE A 190 17.39 -17.37 -22.13
N MET A 191 18.50 -18.12 -22.26
CA MET A 191 19.44 -18.01 -23.36
C MET A 191 19.21 -19.12 -24.37
N GLY A 192 19.06 -18.75 -25.61
CA GLY A 192 18.95 -19.65 -26.73
C GLY A 192 20.11 -19.48 -27.74
N ARG A 193 19.87 -19.97 -28.94
CA ARG A 193 20.81 -19.77 -30.06
C ARG A 193 20.03 -19.49 -31.35
N ALA A 194 20.25 -18.31 -31.92
CA ALA A 194 19.60 -17.92 -33.16
C ALA A 194 20.00 -18.86 -34.31
N ALA A 195 19.01 -19.25 -35.09
CA ALA A 195 19.19 -20.03 -36.31
C ALA A 195 17.99 -19.78 -37.24
N HIS A 196 18.15 -20.09 -38.52
CA HIS A 196 17.04 -20.07 -39.46
C HIS A 196 15.96 -21.08 -39.03
N GLY A 197 14.67 -20.75 -39.07
CA GLY A 197 13.56 -21.57 -38.59
C GLY A 197 13.48 -22.99 -39.22
N SER A 198 14.12 -23.23 -40.40
CA SER A 198 14.25 -24.55 -40.99
C SER A 198 15.43 -25.38 -40.45
N ARG A 199 16.20 -24.87 -39.50
CA ARG A 199 17.41 -25.50 -38.95
C ARG A 199 17.26 -25.81 -37.45
N PRO A 200 16.35 -26.76 -37.09
CA PRO A 200 16.17 -27.16 -35.70
C PRO A 200 17.42 -27.83 -35.09
N ASP A 201 18.33 -28.31 -35.93
CA ASP A 201 19.61 -28.89 -35.53
C ASP A 201 20.63 -27.84 -35.05
N LEU A 202 20.42 -26.58 -35.35
CA LEU A 202 21.32 -25.47 -34.99
C LEU A 202 20.71 -24.51 -33.95
N GLY A 203 19.40 -24.35 -33.97
CA GLY A 203 18.70 -23.40 -33.08
C GLY A 203 18.51 -23.95 -31.65
N ILE A 204 18.49 -23.05 -30.66
CA ILE A 204 17.99 -23.31 -29.30
C ILE A 204 16.91 -22.28 -29.03
N ASP A 205 15.71 -22.71 -28.71
CA ASP A 205 14.53 -21.86 -28.59
C ASP A 205 14.36 -21.35 -27.16
N ALA A 206 14.80 -20.11 -26.92
CA ALA A 206 14.67 -19.47 -25.61
C ALA A 206 13.20 -19.25 -25.20
N ILE A 207 12.28 -18.98 -26.15
CA ILE A 207 10.86 -18.82 -25.85
C ILE A 207 10.24 -20.14 -25.39
N ARG A 208 10.60 -21.26 -26.03
CA ARG A 208 10.16 -22.61 -25.60
C ARG A 208 10.63 -22.88 -24.17
N HIS A 209 11.87 -22.58 -23.83
CA HIS A 209 12.41 -22.79 -22.49
C HIS A 209 11.69 -21.91 -21.44
N ALA A 210 11.46 -20.63 -21.76
CA ALA A 210 10.67 -19.73 -20.92
C ALA A 210 9.23 -20.25 -20.69
N ALA A 211 8.58 -20.75 -21.76
CA ALA A 211 7.24 -21.31 -21.65
C ALA A 211 7.18 -22.56 -20.76
N LEU A 212 8.19 -23.45 -20.82
CA LEU A 212 8.30 -24.59 -19.92
C LEU A 212 8.46 -24.16 -18.45
N TYR A 213 9.26 -23.13 -18.22
CA TYR A 213 9.44 -22.59 -16.87
C TYR A 213 8.16 -21.97 -16.33
N VAL A 214 7.47 -21.14 -17.11
CA VAL A 214 6.18 -20.57 -16.73
C VAL A 214 5.16 -21.66 -16.44
N SER A 215 5.11 -22.75 -17.24
CA SER A 215 4.22 -23.89 -17.00
C SER A 215 4.56 -24.63 -15.69
N ALA A 216 5.85 -24.73 -15.33
CA ALA A 216 6.25 -25.34 -14.06
C ALA A 216 5.86 -24.52 -12.83
N LEU A 217 5.57 -23.23 -13.00
CA LEU A 217 5.06 -22.39 -11.91
C LEU A 217 3.64 -22.75 -11.50
N ASP A 218 2.85 -23.42 -12.35
CA ASP A 218 1.53 -23.92 -11.96
C ASP A 218 1.64 -24.95 -10.83
N ASP A 219 2.54 -25.93 -10.98
CA ASP A 219 2.83 -26.93 -9.94
C ASP A 219 3.37 -26.27 -8.65
N TYR A 220 4.20 -25.26 -8.79
CA TYR A 220 4.69 -24.49 -7.67
C TYR A 220 3.57 -23.70 -6.97
N GLY A 221 2.67 -23.09 -7.72
CA GLY A 221 1.46 -22.44 -7.18
C GLY A 221 0.59 -23.41 -6.38
N GLU A 222 0.39 -24.64 -6.86
CA GLU A 222 -0.31 -25.69 -6.11
C GLU A 222 0.43 -26.09 -4.82
N GLN A 223 1.75 -26.22 -4.87
CA GLN A 223 2.57 -26.46 -3.68
C GLN A 223 2.40 -25.36 -2.63
N LEU A 224 2.35 -24.08 -3.03
CA LEU A 224 2.11 -22.95 -2.12
C LEU A 224 0.77 -23.10 -1.39
N THR A 225 -0.28 -23.50 -2.10
CA THR A 225 -1.59 -23.71 -1.50
C THR A 225 -1.65 -24.94 -0.58
N SER A 226 -0.71 -25.87 -0.72
CA SER A 226 -0.59 -27.07 0.13
C SER A 226 0.16 -26.79 1.44
N ARG A 227 0.85 -25.67 1.57
CA ARG A 227 1.52 -25.26 2.82
C ARG A 227 0.50 -24.94 3.91
N PRO A 228 0.90 -24.92 5.19
CA PRO A 228 0.01 -24.46 6.25
C PRO A 228 -0.52 -23.07 5.93
N ALA A 229 -1.85 -22.92 6.01
CA ALA A 229 -2.48 -21.63 5.73
C ALA A 229 -2.23 -20.63 6.86
N HIS A 230 -1.85 -19.41 6.50
CA HIS A 230 -1.85 -18.31 7.45
C HIS A 230 -3.30 -17.96 7.84
N PRO A 231 -3.61 -17.76 9.13
CA PRO A 231 -4.99 -17.52 9.58
C PRO A 231 -5.72 -16.45 8.79
N LEU A 232 -5.06 -15.31 8.56
CA LEU A 232 -5.63 -14.13 7.91
C LEU A 232 -5.32 -14.07 6.40
N LEU A 233 -4.10 -14.41 5.97
CA LEU A 233 -3.61 -14.19 4.61
C LEU A 233 -3.74 -15.39 3.69
N LYS A 234 -4.07 -16.57 4.24
CA LYS A 234 -4.17 -17.87 3.56
C LYS A 234 -2.81 -18.35 3.05
N HIS A 235 -2.52 -18.16 1.75
CA HIS A 235 -1.33 -18.67 1.10
C HIS A 235 -0.67 -17.58 0.24
N GLY A 236 0.61 -17.75 -0.01
CA GLY A 236 1.31 -16.99 -1.06
C GLY A 236 0.81 -17.38 -2.45
N SER A 237 1.21 -16.63 -3.46
CA SER A 237 0.86 -16.91 -4.85
C SER A 237 2.00 -16.53 -5.78
N VAL A 238 2.03 -17.10 -6.97
CA VAL A 238 3.01 -16.81 -8.01
C VAL A 238 2.31 -16.57 -9.34
N HIS A 239 2.83 -15.65 -10.13
CA HIS A 239 2.45 -15.49 -11.53
C HIS A 239 3.59 -14.89 -12.37
N ALA A 240 3.51 -15.06 -13.69
CA ALA A 240 4.35 -14.34 -14.63
C ALA A 240 3.68 -13.01 -15.00
N GLY A 241 4.34 -11.89 -14.67
CA GLY A 241 3.83 -10.55 -14.95
C GLY A 241 4.09 -10.10 -16.39
N THR A 242 5.30 -10.41 -16.91
CA THR A 242 5.66 -10.10 -18.30
C THR A 242 6.49 -11.22 -18.92
N ILE A 243 6.40 -11.37 -20.25
CA ILE A 243 7.27 -12.22 -21.04
C ILE A 243 7.64 -11.52 -22.34
N GLN A 244 8.93 -11.49 -22.70
CA GLN A 244 9.43 -10.84 -23.90
C GLN A 244 10.55 -11.68 -24.51
N GLY A 245 10.50 -11.94 -25.83
CA GLY A 245 11.54 -12.69 -26.51
C GLY A 245 11.35 -12.78 -28.03
N GLY A 246 12.43 -13.16 -28.73
CA GLY A 246 12.43 -13.33 -30.15
C GLY A 246 12.52 -12.04 -30.98
N SER A 247 12.90 -12.15 -32.25
CA SER A 247 13.08 -11.02 -33.15
C SER A 247 12.27 -11.14 -34.45
N ALA A 248 12.02 -12.36 -34.95
CA ALA A 248 11.26 -12.63 -36.17
C ALA A 248 10.72 -14.06 -36.18
N ALA A 249 9.57 -14.27 -36.81
CA ALA A 249 8.91 -15.58 -36.91
C ALA A 249 9.72 -16.68 -37.60
N SER A 250 10.72 -16.33 -38.45
CA SER A 250 11.56 -17.27 -39.17
C SER A 250 12.91 -17.57 -38.51
N VAL A 251 13.11 -17.08 -37.26
CA VAL A 251 14.39 -17.19 -36.53
C VAL A 251 14.13 -17.83 -35.16
N TYR A 252 14.95 -18.82 -34.78
CA TYR A 252 14.98 -19.32 -33.41
C TYR A 252 15.33 -18.18 -32.45
N PRO A 253 14.57 -17.94 -31.39
CA PRO A 253 14.83 -16.86 -30.42
C PRO A 253 16.09 -17.18 -29.61
N ASP A 254 17.05 -16.26 -29.61
CA ASP A 254 18.29 -16.37 -28.83
C ASP A 254 18.17 -15.87 -27.39
N ALA A 255 17.09 -15.18 -27.06
CA ALA A 255 16.79 -14.75 -25.71
C ALA A 255 15.28 -14.66 -25.47
N CYS A 256 14.87 -14.94 -24.21
CA CYS A 256 13.54 -14.65 -23.70
C CYS A 256 13.66 -14.26 -22.23
N GLU A 257 12.99 -13.19 -21.85
CA GLU A 257 12.91 -12.70 -20.47
C GLU A 257 11.50 -12.89 -19.92
N VAL A 258 11.41 -13.32 -18.66
CA VAL A 258 10.17 -13.43 -17.90
C VAL A 258 10.35 -12.70 -16.59
N VAL A 259 9.43 -11.80 -16.23
CA VAL A 259 9.36 -11.22 -14.89
C VAL A 259 8.26 -11.92 -14.12
N LEU A 260 8.63 -12.46 -12.96
CA LEU A 260 7.76 -13.19 -12.05
C LEU A 260 7.42 -12.34 -10.84
N GLU A 261 6.20 -12.45 -10.33
CA GLU A 261 5.82 -11.98 -9.01
C GLU A 261 5.48 -13.15 -8.10
N ARG A 262 6.04 -13.15 -6.89
CA ARG A 262 5.72 -14.06 -5.79
C ARG A 262 5.16 -13.23 -4.64
N ARG A 263 3.85 -13.38 -4.34
CA ARG A 263 3.26 -12.82 -3.12
C ARG A 263 3.71 -13.62 -1.91
N THR A 264 4.50 -12.99 -1.04
CA THR A 264 5.14 -13.61 0.12
C THR A 264 4.29 -13.47 1.39
N MET A 265 4.55 -14.36 2.34
CA MET A 265 3.92 -14.36 3.66
C MET A 265 4.86 -13.67 4.66
N PRO A 266 4.33 -13.14 5.79
CA PRO A 266 5.19 -12.66 6.88
C PRO A 266 6.22 -13.72 7.29
N GLY A 267 7.49 -13.31 7.41
CA GLY A 267 8.60 -14.17 7.80
C GLY A 267 9.22 -15.02 6.69
N GLU A 268 8.65 -15.06 5.47
CA GLU A 268 9.35 -15.65 4.32
C GLU A 268 10.54 -14.78 3.92
N ARG A 269 11.71 -15.39 3.75
CA ARG A 269 12.94 -14.69 3.35
C ARG A 269 13.10 -14.69 1.83
N PRO A 270 13.48 -13.57 1.22
CA PRO A 270 13.62 -13.45 -0.24
C PRO A 270 14.56 -14.49 -0.82
N GLU A 271 15.68 -14.76 -0.13
CA GLU A 271 16.69 -15.72 -0.58
C GLU A 271 16.11 -17.14 -0.66
N GLU A 272 15.21 -17.51 0.25
CA GLU A 272 14.54 -18.82 0.23
C GLU A 272 13.58 -18.92 -0.95
N VAL A 273 12.83 -17.86 -1.26
CA VAL A 273 11.94 -17.79 -2.41
C VAL A 273 12.72 -17.85 -3.73
N VAL A 274 13.84 -17.13 -3.85
CA VAL A 274 14.71 -17.22 -5.03
C VAL A 274 15.27 -18.63 -5.19
N GLN A 275 15.65 -19.30 -4.09
CA GLN A 275 16.10 -20.69 -4.14
C GLN A 275 14.99 -21.67 -4.57
N GLU A 276 13.72 -21.39 -4.26
CA GLU A 276 12.59 -22.19 -4.77
C GLU A 276 12.49 -22.06 -6.29
N PHE A 277 12.59 -20.84 -6.83
CA PHE A 277 12.63 -20.60 -8.27
C PHE A 277 13.85 -21.24 -8.94
N GLN A 278 15.01 -21.19 -8.28
CA GLN A 278 16.24 -21.82 -8.81
C GLN A 278 16.09 -23.34 -8.89
N ARG A 279 15.50 -24.00 -7.90
CA ARG A 279 15.24 -25.45 -7.92
C ARG A 279 14.37 -25.86 -9.11
N ILE A 280 13.31 -25.11 -9.41
CA ILE A 280 12.45 -25.35 -10.58
C ILE A 280 13.27 -25.23 -11.88
N LEU A 281 14.13 -24.23 -11.95
CA LEU A 281 15.00 -24.00 -13.09
C LEU A 281 16.03 -25.15 -13.27
N ASP A 282 16.64 -25.61 -12.18
CA ASP A 282 17.61 -26.68 -12.17
C ASP A 282 16.98 -28.00 -12.63
N GLU A 283 15.80 -28.36 -12.13
CA GLU A 283 15.04 -29.56 -12.55
C GLU A 283 14.67 -29.51 -14.04
N LEU A 284 14.31 -28.34 -14.55
CA LEU A 284 14.04 -28.16 -15.97
C LEU A 284 15.31 -28.29 -16.81
N SER A 285 16.43 -27.73 -16.34
CA SER A 285 17.72 -27.79 -17.03
C SER A 285 18.25 -29.22 -17.14
N GLU A 286 18.08 -30.03 -16.11
CA GLU A 286 18.42 -31.47 -16.14
C GLU A 286 17.58 -32.24 -17.15
N ARG A 287 16.30 -31.89 -17.28
CA ARG A 287 15.39 -32.57 -18.22
C ARG A 287 15.61 -32.18 -19.67
N GLU A 288 15.80 -30.88 -19.95
CA GLU A 288 15.90 -30.34 -21.31
C GLU A 288 17.32 -30.38 -21.89
N GLY A 289 18.36 -30.42 -21.04
CA GLY A 289 19.75 -30.62 -21.39
C GLY A 289 20.43 -29.44 -22.12
N ASP A 290 19.70 -28.62 -22.85
CA ASP A 290 20.17 -27.43 -23.57
C ASP A 290 19.54 -26.12 -23.02
N LEU A 291 18.77 -26.20 -21.94
CA LEU A 291 18.22 -25.04 -21.26
C LEU A 291 19.31 -24.32 -20.48
N SER A 292 19.48 -23.03 -20.76
CA SER A 292 20.37 -22.14 -20.02
C SER A 292 19.59 -20.89 -19.63
N ALA A 293 19.57 -20.59 -18.33
CA ALA A 293 18.91 -19.38 -17.83
C ALA A 293 19.60 -18.87 -16.55
N SER A 294 19.27 -17.64 -16.21
CA SER A 294 19.69 -17.01 -14.96
C SER A 294 18.51 -16.33 -14.28
N LEU A 295 18.53 -16.29 -12.96
CA LEU A 295 17.56 -15.55 -12.13
C LEU A 295 18.22 -14.32 -11.53
N GLU A 296 17.48 -13.22 -11.49
CA GLU A 296 17.89 -11.97 -10.86
C GLU A 296 16.75 -11.44 -9.99
N GLN A 297 17.01 -11.23 -8.70
CA GLN A 297 16.08 -10.53 -7.82
C GLN A 297 16.03 -9.05 -8.22
N MET A 298 14.84 -8.53 -8.50
CA MET A 298 14.63 -7.15 -8.92
C MET A 298 14.20 -6.26 -7.76
N LEU A 299 13.12 -6.63 -7.10
CA LEU A 299 12.50 -5.85 -6.03
C LEU A 299 11.92 -6.80 -5.00
N GLU A 300 12.06 -6.41 -3.74
CA GLU A 300 11.43 -7.08 -2.61
C GLU A 300 10.70 -6.06 -1.75
N ARG A 301 9.57 -6.51 -1.22
CA ARG A 301 8.81 -5.85 -0.17
C ARG A 301 8.34 -6.90 0.84
N PRO A 302 8.73 -6.84 2.12
CA PRO A 302 8.40 -7.86 3.08
C PRO A 302 6.92 -7.84 3.46
N GLY A 303 6.35 -9.01 3.72
CA GLY A 303 5.09 -9.12 4.43
C GLY A 303 5.29 -8.89 5.92
N THR A 304 4.27 -8.38 6.60
CA THR A 304 4.34 -8.10 8.04
C THR A 304 3.12 -8.59 8.79
N GLU A 305 3.28 -8.77 10.10
CA GLU A 305 2.22 -9.17 11.02
C GLU A 305 2.44 -8.57 12.41
N VAL A 306 1.39 -8.01 12.97
CA VAL A 306 1.29 -7.60 14.37
C VAL A 306 0.39 -8.60 15.09
N PRO A 307 0.76 -9.11 16.29
CA PRO A 307 -0.07 -10.08 17.02
C PRO A 307 -1.51 -9.59 17.24
N GLU A 308 -2.48 -10.46 16.99
CA GLU A 308 -3.90 -10.13 17.17
C GLU A 308 -4.25 -9.75 18.62
N ASP A 309 -3.53 -10.30 19.61
CA ASP A 309 -3.69 -9.99 21.04
C ASP A 309 -2.94 -8.72 21.50
N SER A 310 -2.28 -8.02 20.57
CA SER A 310 -1.57 -6.78 20.86
C SER A 310 -2.52 -5.67 21.34
N ARG A 311 -2.00 -4.74 22.15
CA ARG A 311 -2.74 -3.54 22.61
C ARG A 311 -3.30 -2.74 21.42
N LEU A 312 -2.58 -2.67 20.32
CA LEU A 312 -2.97 -1.94 19.12
C LEU A 312 -4.23 -2.55 18.50
N VAL A 313 -4.21 -3.87 18.22
CA VAL A 313 -5.34 -4.58 17.60
C VAL A 313 -6.55 -4.59 18.53
N GLN A 314 -6.38 -4.99 19.79
CA GLN A 314 -7.49 -5.09 20.76
C GLN A 314 -8.07 -3.72 21.11
N GLY A 315 -7.24 -2.67 21.17
CA GLY A 315 -7.69 -1.30 21.39
C GLY A 315 -8.55 -0.76 20.25
N LEU A 316 -8.13 -1.01 18.98
CA LEU A 316 -8.92 -0.62 17.80
C LEU A 316 -10.26 -1.37 17.74
N LEU A 317 -10.27 -2.68 18.01
CA LEU A 317 -11.51 -3.47 18.05
C LEU A 317 -12.48 -2.94 19.12
N LYS A 318 -11.97 -2.61 20.32
CA LYS A 318 -12.77 -2.02 21.41
C LYS A 318 -13.35 -0.67 20.97
N ALA A 319 -12.51 0.25 20.48
CA ALA A 319 -12.95 1.56 20.02
C ALA A 319 -14.00 1.44 18.91
N GLY A 320 -13.81 0.51 17.96
CA GLY A 320 -14.79 0.22 16.91
C GLY A 320 -16.15 -0.22 17.46
N GLN A 321 -16.17 -1.11 18.46
CA GLN A 321 -17.40 -1.57 19.10
C GLN A 321 -18.15 -0.42 19.80
N GLU A 322 -17.45 0.50 20.43
CA GLU A 322 -18.04 1.68 21.07
C GLU A 322 -18.78 2.59 20.06
N HIS A 323 -18.32 2.59 18.78
CA HIS A 323 -18.95 3.31 17.68
C HIS A 323 -19.86 2.43 16.81
N GLY A 324 -20.26 1.25 17.30
CA GLY A 324 -21.22 0.38 16.61
C GLY A 324 -20.65 -0.32 15.38
N ILE A 325 -19.33 -0.51 15.32
CA ILE A 325 -18.65 -1.29 14.27
C ILE A 325 -18.48 -2.71 14.80
N PRO A 326 -18.97 -3.74 14.08
CA PRO A 326 -18.70 -5.12 14.45
C PRO A 326 -17.20 -5.41 14.48
N PRO A 327 -16.69 -6.16 15.48
CA PRO A 327 -15.28 -6.50 15.52
C PRO A 327 -14.92 -7.39 14.32
N ALA A 328 -13.94 -6.97 13.56
CA ALA A 328 -13.42 -7.73 12.42
C ALA A 328 -11.90 -7.61 12.38
N VAL A 329 -11.24 -8.77 12.31
CA VAL A 329 -9.80 -8.87 12.04
C VAL A 329 -9.65 -9.60 10.72
N GLU A 330 -9.01 -8.96 9.75
CA GLU A 330 -8.80 -9.48 8.42
C GLU A 330 -7.34 -9.34 7.99
N GLY A 331 -6.93 -10.04 6.94
CA GLY A 331 -5.61 -9.89 6.33
C GLY A 331 -5.70 -9.09 5.04
N MET A 332 -4.73 -8.21 4.81
CA MET A 332 -4.62 -7.47 3.56
C MET A 332 -3.76 -8.25 2.56
N THR A 333 -4.27 -8.47 1.36
CA THR A 333 -3.51 -9.19 0.32
C THR A 333 -2.56 -8.29 -0.46
N ALA A 334 -2.80 -6.98 -0.47
CA ALA A 334 -1.88 -5.96 -0.96
C ALA A 334 -0.68 -5.80 -0.01
N TRP A 335 0.42 -5.26 -0.54
CA TRP A 335 1.50 -4.70 0.27
C TRP A 335 1.20 -3.22 0.49
N VAL A 336 1.54 -2.70 1.65
CA VAL A 336 1.34 -1.30 2.03
C VAL A 336 2.46 -0.80 2.93
N ASP A 337 2.58 0.51 3.08
CA ASP A 337 3.62 1.20 3.84
C ASP A 337 3.74 0.80 5.33
N ALA A 338 2.72 0.16 5.90
CA ALA A 338 2.78 -0.38 7.27
C ALA A 338 3.97 -1.36 7.48
N ALA A 339 4.43 -2.06 6.42
CA ALA A 339 5.61 -2.91 6.48
C ALA A 339 6.84 -2.14 6.93
N LEU A 340 7.08 -0.97 6.38
CA LEU A 340 8.28 -0.17 6.64
C LEU A 340 8.33 0.35 8.08
N LEU A 341 7.18 0.64 8.68
CA LEU A 341 7.09 0.97 10.10
C LEU A 341 7.37 -0.24 10.98
N ASN A 342 6.82 -1.41 10.63
CA ASN A 342 7.09 -2.66 11.34
C ASN A 342 8.57 -3.07 11.25
N GLU A 343 9.24 -2.85 10.12
CA GLU A 343 10.67 -3.13 9.93
C GLU A 343 11.56 -2.32 10.88
N ILE A 344 11.20 -1.07 11.14
CA ILE A 344 11.94 -0.22 12.11
C ILE A 344 11.48 -0.42 13.56
N GLY A 345 10.63 -1.43 13.82
CA GLY A 345 10.18 -1.81 15.16
C GLY A 345 9.01 -1.01 15.72
N ILE A 346 8.28 -0.27 14.90
CA ILE A 346 7.05 0.42 15.27
C ILE A 346 5.86 -0.46 14.86
N PRO A 347 5.16 -1.14 15.80
CA PRO A 347 3.99 -1.94 15.46
C PRO A 347 2.95 -1.12 14.71
N ALA A 348 2.66 -1.50 13.46
CA ALA A 348 1.77 -0.80 12.55
C ALA A 348 0.71 -1.74 11.97
N VAL A 349 -0.56 -1.32 11.99
CA VAL A 349 -1.68 -2.04 11.39
C VAL A 349 -2.43 -1.14 10.42
N CYS A 350 -3.17 -1.74 9.47
CA CYS A 350 -4.06 -0.97 8.61
C CYS A 350 -5.46 -0.91 9.21
N TYR A 351 -6.06 0.28 9.19
CA TYR A 351 -7.44 0.53 9.62
C TYR A 351 -7.96 1.81 8.99
N GLY A 352 -8.89 1.73 8.06
CA GLY A 352 -9.42 2.90 7.39
C GLY A 352 -10.77 2.68 6.69
N PRO A 353 -11.36 3.76 6.18
CA PRO A 353 -12.62 3.73 5.46
C PRO A 353 -12.43 3.27 4.03
N GLY A 354 -13.46 2.72 3.41
CA GLY A 354 -13.45 2.26 2.03
C GLY A 354 -13.12 0.79 1.87
N ASP A 355 -13.33 0.27 0.67
CA ASP A 355 -13.04 -1.10 0.28
C ASP A 355 -11.91 -1.11 -0.76
N ILE A 356 -10.86 -1.89 -0.53
CA ILE A 356 -9.73 -2.02 -1.46
C ILE A 356 -10.17 -2.40 -2.89
N ALA A 357 -11.34 -3.01 -3.06
CA ALA A 357 -11.91 -3.30 -4.36
C ALA A 357 -12.29 -2.03 -5.16
N GLN A 358 -12.38 -0.87 -4.51
CA GLN A 358 -12.60 0.43 -5.14
C GLN A 358 -11.30 1.15 -5.51
N ALA A 359 -10.17 0.75 -4.90
CA ALA A 359 -8.87 1.29 -5.24
C ALA A 359 -8.59 1.11 -6.73
N HIS A 360 -8.05 2.15 -7.37
CA HIS A 360 -7.70 2.18 -8.79
C HIS A 360 -8.86 1.96 -9.77
N SER A 361 -10.11 1.88 -9.29
CA SER A 361 -11.27 1.68 -10.18
C SER A 361 -11.58 2.91 -11.04
N ALA A 362 -12.29 2.68 -12.15
CA ALA A 362 -12.68 3.76 -13.08
C ALA A 362 -13.76 4.69 -12.52
N ASP A 363 -14.45 4.26 -11.49
CA ASP A 363 -15.56 4.94 -10.80
C ASP A 363 -15.41 4.87 -9.28
N GLU A 364 -14.21 5.18 -8.80
CA GLU A 364 -13.81 5.11 -7.38
C GLU A 364 -14.72 5.94 -6.47
N TRP A 365 -15.07 5.35 -5.33
CA TRP A 365 -15.91 6.00 -4.31
C TRP A 365 -15.64 5.45 -2.90
N VAL A 366 -16.07 6.22 -1.89
CA VAL A 366 -16.08 5.83 -0.48
C VAL A 366 -17.40 6.21 0.18
N GLU A 367 -17.87 5.41 1.16
CA GLU A 367 -19.10 5.71 1.91
C GLU A 367 -18.84 6.77 2.98
N LEU A 368 -19.72 7.80 3.05
CA LEU A 368 -19.64 8.88 4.04
C LEU A 368 -19.58 8.35 5.47
N ALA A 369 -20.47 7.39 5.79
CA ALA A 369 -20.56 6.83 7.13
C ALA A 369 -19.28 6.10 7.58
N GLN A 370 -18.48 5.55 6.65
CA GLN A 370 -17.21 4.93 7.00
C GLN A 370 -16.15 5.98 7.34
N ILE A 371 -16.14 7.13 6.67
CA ILE A 371 -15.20 8.22 6.95
C ILE A 371 -15.45 8.78 8.36
N GLU A 372 -16.71 9.09 8.68
CA GLU A 372 -17.10 9.60 9.99
C GLU A 372 -16.74 8.61 11.11
N LYS A 373 -17.14 7.34 10.95
CA LYS A 373 -16.83 6.30 11.93
C LYS A 373 -15.34 6.06 12.12
N CYS A 374 -14.56 6.12 11.02
CA CYS A 374 -13.10 5.98 11.12
C CYS A 374 -12.51 7.10 11.99
N ALA A 375 -12.89 8.34 11.76
CA ALA A 375 -12.46 9.48 12.59
C ALA A 375 -12.83 9.30 14.06
N ASP A 376 -14.06 8.85 14.34
CA ASP A 376 -14.55 8.59 15.70
C ASP A 376 -13.71 7.51 16.41
N VAL A 377 -13.40 6.42 15.71
CA VAL A 377 -12.59 5.31 16.26
C VAL A 377 -11.16 5.73 16.50
N LEU A 378 -10.54 6.46 15.57
CA LEU A 378 -9.17 6.95 15.73
C LEU A 378 -9.06 7.89 16.95
N GLU A 379 -10.02 8.78 17.13
CA GLU A 379 -10.07 9.66 18.30
C GLU A 379 -10.23 8.85 19.62
N SER A 380 -11.23 7.96 19.69
CA SER A 380 -11.49 7.14 20.88
C SER A 380 -10.30 6.27 21.22
N PHE A 381 -9.70 5.60 20.24
CA PHE A 381 -8.49 4.80 20.42
C PHE A 381 -7.34 5.64 20.99
N ALA A 382 -7.10 6.82 20.42
CA ALA A 382 -6.04 7.71 20.87
C ALA A 382 -6.24 8.13 22.34
N ARG A 383 -7.46 8.51 22.73
CA ARG A 383 -7.77 8.89 24.12
C ARG A 383 -7.64 7.71 25.09
N ASP A 384 -8.02 6.52 24.67
CA ASP A 384 -7.89 5.29 25.47
C ASP A 384 -6.43 4.90 25.75
N LEU A 385 -5.50 5.24 24.84
CA LEU A 385 -4.07 4.99 25.06
C LEU A 385 -3.52 5.68 26.32
N VAL A 386 -4.06 6.82 26.67
CA VAL A 386 -3.65 7.58 27.87
C VAL A 386 -4.37 7.07 29.12
N THR A 387 -5.68 6.81 29.02
CA THR A 387 -6.50 6.47 30.17
C THR A 387 -6.31 5.04 30.69
N GLN A 388 -5.83 4.11 29.85
CA GLN A 388 -5.58 2.71 30.23
C GLN A 388 -4.12 2.41 30.56
N GLY A 389 -3.24 3.39 30.46
CA GLY A 389 -1.80 3.29 30.78
C GLY A 389 -1.40 3.84 32.13
N ALA A 390 -2.38 4.27 32.95
CA ALA A 390 -2.18 4.73 34.33
C ALA A 390 -2.39 3.61 35.36
#